data_9270b5290d05d73df5534345125065ce
#
_entry.id   9270b5290d05d73df5534345125065ce
#
_cell.length_a   1.000
_cell.length_b   1.000
_cell.length_c   1.000
_cell.angle_alpha   90.00
_cell.angle_beta   90.00
_cell.angle_gamma   90.00
#
_symmetry.space_group_name_H-M   'P 1'
#
loop_
_entity.id
_entity.type
_entity.pdbx_description
1 polymer ?
#
loop_
_entity_poly.entity_id
_entity_poly.type
_entity_poly.pdbx_seq_one_letter_code
_entity_poly.pdbx_strand_id
1 'polypeptide(L)'
;MSPVRIGVIGDFRPYVYHHATNDALTLTAGRLGVELEYEWAPTDALAGHAAALLEPFDGIWASPGSPYKSMEGALEGIRFARESGRPFVAT
;
A
#
# COMPACT_ATOMS: atom_id res chain seq x y z
N MET A 1 16.27 10.15 11.80
CA MET A 1 15.66 8.83 11.52
C MET A 1 14.99 8.87 10.16
N SER A 2 15.12 7.76 9.44
CA SER A 2 14.43 7.66 8.16
C SER A 2 12.93 7.49 8.39
N PRO A 3 12.07 8.09 7.57
CA PRO A 3 10.64 7.89 7.68
C PRO A 3 10.25 6.43 7.37
N VAL A 4 9.16 5.99 7.98
CA VAL A 4 8.56 4.70 7.62
C VAL A 4 7.81 4.89 6.31
N ARG A 5 8.04 4.02 5.35
CA ARG A 5 7.42 4.11 4.03
C ARG A 5 6.43 2.97 3.83
N ILE A 6 5.20 3.34 3.53
CA ILE A 6 4.10 2.40 3.31
C ILE A 6 3.66 2.43 1.86
N GLY A 7 3.66 1.28 1.21
CA GLY A 7 3.09 1.13 -0.12
C GLY A 7 1.65 0.66 0.00
N VAL A 8 0.72 1.39 -0.60
CA VAL A 8 -0.69 1.03 -0.59
C VAL A 8 -1.05 0.43 -1.93
N ILE A 9 -1.33 -0.87 -1.95
CA ILE A 9 -1.76 -1.56 -3.17
C ILE A 9 -3.20 -1.17 -3.46
N GLY A 10 -3.43 -0.52 -4.57
CA GLY A 10 -4.79 -0.15 -4.94
C GLY A 10 -4.80 0.95 -5.98
N ASP A 11 -5.97 1.16 -6.55
CA ASP A 11 -6.19 2.18 -7.57
C ASP A 11 -6.93 3.33 -6.91
N PHE A 12 -6.18 4.35 -6.48
CA PHE A 12 -6.76 5.46 -5.74
C PHE A 12 -7.87 6.13 -6.54
N ARG A 13 -9.00 6.29 -5.89
CA ARG A 13 -10.16 7.00 -6.42
C ARG A 13 -10.73 7.85 -5.29
N PRO A 14 -11.47 8.93 -5.58
CA PRO A 14 -12.01 9.80 -4.53
C PRO A 14 -13.21 9.17 -3.81
N TYR A 15 -13.07 7.93 -3.37
CA TYR A 15 -14.07 7.27 -2.53
C TYR A 15 -13.77 7.53 -1.06
N VAL A 16 -14.82 7.53 -0.25
CA VAL A 16 -14.71 7.77 1.19
C VAL A 16 -13.69 6.85 1.85
N TYR A 17 -13.72 5.57 1.51
CA TYR A 17 -12.82 4.60 2.13
C TYR A 17 -11.35 4.78 1.70
N HIS A 18 -11.09 5.31 0.51
CA HIS A 18 -9.71 5.62 0.10
C HIS A 18 -9.16 6.81 0.87
N HIS A 19 -9.98 7.86 1.04
CA HIS A 19 -9.60 8.99 1.88
C HIS A 19 -9.44 8.56 3.32
N ALA A 20 -10.29 7.67 3.81
CA ALA A 20 -10.18 7.13 5.16
C ALA A 20 -8.87 6.38 5.36
N THR A 21 -8.39 5.65 4.35
CA THR A 21 -7.09 4.98 4.41
C THR A 21 -5.97 5.99 4.60
N ASN A 22 -5.95 7.04 3.79
CA ASN A 22 -4.95 8.10 3.91
C ASN A 22 -5.01 8.79 5.28
N ASP A 23 -6.21 9.10 5.74
CA ASP A 23 -6.41 9.75 7.03
C ASP A 23 -5.96 8.86 8.18
N ALA A 24 -6.25 7.57 8.12
CA ALA A 24 -5.83 6.61 9.14
C ALA A 24 -4.31 6.54 9.25
N LEU A 25 -3.61 6.51 8.13
CA LEU A 25 -2.14 6.50 8.12
C LEU A 25 -1.58 7.77 8.74
N THR A 26 -2.10 8.93 8.34
CA THR A 26 -1.65 10.21 8.85
C THR A 26 -1.91 10.35 10.34
N LEU A 27 -3.10 9.97 10.80
CA LEU A 27 -3.48 10.05 12.20
C LEU A 27 -2.63 9.14 13.07
N THR A 28 -2.41 7.90 12.61
CA THR A 28 -1.61 6.94 13.35
C THR A 28 -0.17 7.40 13.48
N ALA A 29 0.42 7.93 12.42
CA ALA A 29 1.77 8.47 12.46
C ALA A 29 1.89 9.60 13.49
N GLY A 30 0.90 10.50 13.52
CA GLY A 30 0.88 11.58 14.49
C GLY A 30 0.82 11.09 15.94
N ARG A 31 0.00 10.07 16.19
CA ARG A 31 -0.13 9.50 17.54
C ARG A 31 1.12 8.78 18.01
N LEU A 32 1.82 8.13 17.10
CA LEU A 32 3.04 7.41 17.44
C LEU A 32 4.29 8.27 17.41
N GLY A 33 4.18 9.51 16.94
CA GLY A 33 5.31 10.43 16.86
C GLY A 33 6.35 9.98 15.83
N VAL A 34 5.94 9.28 14.78
CA VAL A 34 6.84 8.81 13.72
C VAL A 34 6.58 9.58 12.44
N GLU A 35 7.64 9.74 11.64
CA GLU A 35 7.49 10.22 10.28
C GLU A 35 7.03 9.07 9.42
N LEU A 36 5.97 9.30 8.63
CA LEU A 36 5.42 8.29 7.75
C LEU A 36 5.19 8.87 6.37
N GLU A 37 5.66 8.15 5.36
CA GLU A 37 5.39 8.45 3.97
C GLU A 37 4.56 7.28 3.42
N TYR A 38 3.59 7.59 2.58
CA TYR A 38 2.84 6.55 1.91
C TYR A 38 2.63 6.91 0.45
N GLU A 39 2.49 5.89 -0.37
CA GLU A 39 2.29 6.04 -1.80
C GLU A 39 1.38 4.93 -2.29
N TRP A 40 0.42 5.30 -3.13
CA TRP A 40 -0.47 4.34 -3.75
C TRP A 40 0.22 3.69 -4.95
N ALA A 41 0.19 2.36 -5.01
CA ALA A 41 0.73 1.60 -6.13
C ALA A 41 -0.43 1.07 -6.97
N PRO A 42 -0.67 1.65 -8.16
CA PRO A 42 -1.76 1.19 -9.02
C PRO A 42 -1.58 -0.27 -9.42
N THR A 43 -2.68 -1.02 -9.39
CA THR A 43 -2.59 -2.46 -9.65
C THR A 43 -2.14 -2.79 -11.07
N ASP A 44 -2.51 -1.97 -12.05
CA ASP A 44 -2.05 -2.18 -13.42
C ASP A 44 -0.55 -1.95 -13.58
N ALA A 45 0.04 -1.06 -12.79
CA ALA A 45 1.49 -0.86 -12.78
C ALA A 45 2.23 -2.01 -12.09
N LEU A 46 1.58 -2.67 -11.13
CA LEU A 46 2.19 -3.78 -10.39
C LEU A 46 2.29 -5.06 -11.21
N ALA A 47 1.43 -5.26 -12.19
CA ALA A 47 1.43 -6.48 -13.00
C ALA A 47 2.79 -6.65 -13.70
N GLY A 48 3.52 -7.70 -13.33
CA GLY A 48 4.85 -7.98 -13.85
C GLY A 48 5.99 -7.17 -13.22
N HIS A 49 5.69 -6.24 -12.29
CA HIS A 49 6.70 -5.33 -11.73
C HIS A 49 6.58 -5.14 -10.22
N ALA A 50 5.82 -5.99 -9.54
CA ALA A 50 5.52 -5.80 -8.13
C ALA A 50 6.77 -5.68 -7.25
N ALA A 51 7.72 -6.59 -7.42
CA ALA A 51 8.94 -6.58 -6.61
C ALA A 51 9.71 -5.27 -6.76
N ALA A 52 9.89 -4.80 -8.00
CA ALA A 52 10.63 -3.57 -8.25
C ALA A 52 9.93 -2.34 -7.67
N LEU A 53 8.60 -2.27 -7.77
CA LEU A 53 7.84 -1.12 -7.33
C LEU A 53 7.62 -1.10 -5.82
N LEU A 54 7.53 -2.25 -5.17
CA LEU A 54 7.25 -2.33 -3.74
C LEU A 54 8.50 -2.48 -2.86
N GLU A 55 9.64 -2.78 -3.47
CA GLU A 55 10.90 -2.95 -2.73
C GLU A 55 11.24 -1.77 -1.81
N PRO A 56 11.02 -0.49 -2.20
CA PRO A 56 11.38 0.64 -1.35
C PRO A 56 10.55 0.79 -0.09
N PHE A 57 9.44 0.07 0.05
CA PHE A 57 8.52 0.27 1.17
C PHE A 57 8.83 -0.66 2.34
N ASP A 58 8.65 -0.13 3.56
CA ASP A 58 8.86 -0.88 4.79
C ASP A 58 7.67 -1.76 5.14
N GLY A 59 6.47 -1.35 4.75
CA GLY A 59 5.24 -2.09 4.97
C GLY A 59 4.29 -1.93 3.79
N ILE A 60 3.36 -2.84 3.67
CA ILE A 60 2.41 -2.89 2.56
C ILE A 60 0.99 -2.96 3.09
N TRP A 61 0.10 -2.18 2.51
CA TRP A 61 -1.33 -2.19 2.84
C TRP A 61 -2.12 -2.41 1.56
N ALA A 62 -2.88 -3.49 1.48
CA ALA A 62 -3.81 -3.71 0.38
C ALA A 62 -5.14 -3.04 0.73
N SER A 63 -5.45 -1.95 0.04
CA SER A 63 -6.64 -1.17 0.34
C SER A 63 -7.91 -1.82 -0.20
N PRO A 64 -9.09 -1.47 0.35
CA PRO A 64 -10.34 -1.85 -0.27
C PRO A 64 -10.51 -1.12 -1.60
N GLY A 65 -11.39 -1.59 -2.43
CA GLY A 65 -11.64 -0.92 -3.71
C GLY A 65 -11.72 -1.91 -4.85
N SER A 66 -12.65 -2.80 -4.73
CA SER A 66 -12.97 -3.75 -5.80
C SER A 66 -13.97 -3.10 -6.77
N PRO A 67 -13.84 -3.35 -8.08
CA PRO A 67 -12.78 -4.14 -8.68
C PRO A 67 -11.47 -3.35 -8.84
N TYR A 68 -10.35 -4.04 -8.74
CA TYR A 68 -9.06 -3.46 -9.10
C TYR A 68 -8.95 -3.36 -10.63
N LYS A 69 -8.15 -2.41 -11.10
CA LYS A 69 -7.85 -2.32 -12.54
C LYS A 69 -7.14 -3.58 -13.03
N SER A 70 -6.28 -4.15 -12.20
CA SER A 70 -5.60 -5.41 -12.50
C SER A 70 -5.59 -6.31 -11.27
N MET A 71 -6.40 -7.34 -11.29
CA MET A 71 -6.39 -8.35 -10.23
C MET A 71 -5.04 -9.06 -10.16
N GLU A 72 -4.43 -9.32 -11.32
CA GLU A 72 -3.10 -9.92 -11.39
C GLU A 72 -2.07 -9.07 -10.67
N GLY A 73 -2.06 -7.77 -10.92
CA GLY A 73 -1.12 -6.86 -10.26
C GLY A 73 -1.36 -6.80 -8.76
N ALA A 74 -2.61 -6.78 -8.32
CA ALA A 74 -2.94 -6.79 -6.90
C ALA A 74 -2.43 -8.07 -6.23
N LEU A 75 -2.66 -9.22 -6.84
CA LEU A 75 -2.22 -10.50 -6.30
C LEU A 75 -0.70 -10.62 -6.26
N GLU A 76 -0.01 -10.12 -7.28
CA GLU A 76 1.45 -10.08 -7.29
C GLU A 76 2.00 -9.23 -6.15
N GLY A 77 1.39 -8.08 -5.90
CA GLY A 77 1.80 -7.20 -4.81
C GLY A 77 1.61 -7.84 -3.45
N ILE A 78 0.48 -8.50 -3.24
CA ILE A 78 0.19 -9.23 -2.01
C ILE A 78 1.19 -10.37 -1.81
N ARG A 79 1.48 -11.11 -2.87
CA ARG A 79 2.46 -12.19 -2.82
C ARG A 79 3.84 -11.66 -2.45
N PHE A 80 4.26 -10.56 -3.07
CA PHE A 80 5.53 -9.92 -2.74
C PHE A 80 5.61 -9.57 -1.26
N ALA A 81 4.56 -8.96 -0.71
CA ALA A 81 4.54 -8.58 0.70
C ALA A 81 4.72 -9.80 1.60
N ARG A 82 4.01 -10.89 1.30
CA ARG A 82 4.07 -12.13 2.08
C ARG A 82 5.44 -12.81 1.98
N GLU A 83 5.97 -12.93 0.78
CA GLU A 83 7.24 -13.61 0.53
C GLU A 83 8.44 -12.82 1.07
N SER A 84 8.37 -11.50 1.05
CA SER A 84 9.45 -10.65 1.54
C SER A 84 9.46 -10.51 3.06
N GLY A 85 8.43 -10.97 3.74
CA GLY A 85 8.33 -10.85 5.20
C GLY A 85 8.03 -9.45 5.70
N ARG A 86 7.64 -8.53 4.83
CA ARG A 86 7.27 -7.18 5.24
C ARG A 86 5.94 -7.19 6.00
N PRO A 87 5.75 -6.29 6.98
CA PRO A 87 4.43 -6.12 7.60
C PRO A 87 3.38 -5.88 6.53
N PHE A 88 2.27 -6.59 6.63
CA PHE A 88 1.23 -6.55 5.63
C PHE A 88 -0.14 -6.51 6.28
N VAL A 89 -1.00 -5.61 5.79
CA VAL A 89 -2.39 -5.47 6.24
C VAL A 89 -3.28 -5.42 5.01
N ALA A 90 -4.41 -6.10 5.07
CA ALA A 90 -5.44 -6.04 4.03
C ALA A 90 -6.78 -5.65 4.66
N THR A 91 -7.48 -4.74 4.03
CA THR A 91 -8.79 -4.30 4.52
C THR A 91 -9.89 -4.45 3.47
#